data_94bbdc8c9758776130549a85bb0f9763
#
_entry.id   94bbdc8c9758776130549a85bb0f9763
#
_cell.length_a   1.000
_cell.length_b   1.000
_cell.length_c   1.000
_cell.angle_alpha   90.00
_cell.angle_beta   90.00
_cell.angle_gamma   90.00
#
_symmetry.space_group_name_H-M   'P 1'
#
loop_
_entity.id
_entity.type
_entity.pdbx_description
1 polymer ?
#
loop_
_entity_poly.entity_id
_entity_poly.type
_entity_poly.pdbx_seq_one_letter_code
_entity_poly.pdbx_strand_id
1 'polypeptide(L)'
;MSGRIAWWQPELGGEESERVLAVLRSNYINDGDVTEQFARTIAKLTGAKFGVGVTNGTSAIYLSLMALGVGHGDEVIVPDITFIATANAVSMTGATPVLVDVDAKTLNLSVKAMEVAITSKTKAVVPVHVSGRAAEIEKIVDVARNAGLAVVEDAAEGFCSRFNKRCLGTFGHTGCFSFSPNKIITTGQGGVIVTNDEAIFHRLRELKDQGRPVRGTGGADVHDSIGFNFKLTNLQAAVGLGQLERLGERMERIRRTYSIYRNELAGAKGIRILPFNVESGEQPQWVDALAERRDELDEFLAKNGAGCRRFWFPLHTQKPYLRDEKDFPNSARIGKQALWLPSAFQMTDDDVRSVCRLITKFYNQ
;
A
#
# COMPACT_ATOMS: atom_id res chain seq x y z
N MET A 1 -14.49 15.85 25.13
CA MET A 1 -13.99 14.64 24.47
C MET A 1 -13.38 13.75 25.52
N SER A 2 -13.90 12.56 25.74
CA SER A 2 -13.49 11.66 26.83
C SER A 2 -12.26 10.80 26.53
N GLY A 3 -11.52 11.08 25.47
CA GLY A 3 -10.31 10.36 25.08
C GLY A 3 -9.59 11.03 23.90
N ARG A 4 -8.35 10.64 23.66
CA ARG A 4 -7.55 11.10 22.51
C ARG A 4 -8.01 10.35 21.24
N ILE A 5 -8.42 11.07 20.20
CA ILE A 5 -8.74 10.50 18.88
C ILE A 5 -7.41 10.14 18.21
N ALA A 6 -7.12 8.86 18.01
CA ALA A 6 -5.93 8.41 17.34
C ALA A 6 -6.05 8.64 15.82
N TRP A 7 -4.93 8.94 15.15
CA TRP A 7 -4.89 8.97 13.69
C TRP A 7 -5.33 7.64 13.09
N TRP A 8 -4.78 6.56 13.59
CA TRP A 8 -5.08 5.20 13.23
C TRP A 8 -4.87 4.27 14.42
N GLN A 9 -5.66 3.24 14.52
CA GLN A 9 -5.49 2.17 15.48
C GLN A 9 -6.02 0.88 14.85
N PRO A 10 -5.24 -0.21 14.83
CA PRO A 10 -5.76 -1.50 14.43
C PRO A 10 -6.87 -1.95 15.37
N GLU A 11 -7.84 -2.65 14.83
CA GLU A 11 -8.93 -3.22 15.60
C GLU A 11 -8.81 -4.74 15.59
N LEU A 12 -8.63 -5.31 16.77
CA LEU A 12 -8.69 -6.74 17.03
C LEU A 12 -9.94 -7.00 17.88
N GLY A 13 -10.62 -8.10 17.69
CA GLY A 13 -11.85 -8.37 18.46
C GLY A 13 -12.85 -9.23 17.70
N GLY A 14 -12.39 -9.85 16.62
CA GLY A 14 -13.10 -10.93 15.92
C GLY A 14 -12.53 -12.30 16.29
N GLU A 15 -12.44 -13.16 15.31
CA GLU A 15 -12.00 -14.55 15.42
C GLU A 15 -10.48 -14.72 15.52
N GLU A 16 -9.69 -13.63 15.53
CA GLU A 16 -8.23 -13.69 15.47
C GLU A 16 -7.64 -14.54 16.59
N SER A 17 -8.12 -14.38 17.81
CA SER A 17 -7.61 -15.10 18.99
C SER A 17 -7.81 -16.60 18.86
N GLU A 18 -9.00 -17.05 18.48
CA GLU A 18 -9.31 -18.49 18.33
C GLU A 18 -8.50 -19.10 17.19
N ARG A 19 -8.34 -18.38 16.07
CA ARG A 19 -7.53 -18.83 14.93
C ARG A 19 -6.05 -18.97 15.30
N VAL A 20 -5.50 -18.00 16.05
CA VAL A 20 -4.12 -18.06 16.54
C VAL A 20 -3.94 -19.21 17.52
N LEU A 21 -4.88 -19.41 18.46
CA LEU A 21 -4.86 -20.55 19.40
C LEU A 21 -4.91 -21.89 18.66
N ALA A 22 -5.71 -22.02 17.60
CA ALA A 22 -5.75 -23.24 16.79
C ALA A 22 -4.38 -23.54 16.15
N VAL A 23 -3.70 -22.51 15.62
CA VAL A 23 -2.34 -22.66 15.07
C VAL A 23 -1.34 -23.09 16.15
N LEU A 24 -1.40 -22.47 17.35
CA LEU A 24 -0.53 -22.85 18.47
C LEU A 24 -0.75 -24.31 18.91
N ARG A 25 -2.01 -24.75 19.01
CA ARG A 25 -2.37 -26.12 19.36
C ARG A 25 -1.92 -27.14 18.32
N SER A 26 -1.83 -26.74 17.05
CA SER A 26 -1.35 -27.62 15.97
C SER A 26 0.16 -27.86 16.01
N ASN A 27 0.92 -27.10 16.79
CA ASN A 27 2.38 -27.06 16.79
C ASN A 27 3.04 -26.68 15.44
N TYR A 28 2.26 -26.24 14.44
CA TYR A 28 2.77 -25.87 13.13
C TYR A 28 2.63 -24.36 12.89
N ILE A 29 3.56 -23.59 13.44
CA ILE A 29 3.52 -22.13 13.48
C ILE A 29 4.16 -21.45 12.25
N ASN A 30 4.96 -22.19 11.48
CA ASN A 30 5.70 -21.68 10.32
C ASN A 30 4.80 -21.52 9.09
N ASP A 31 5.38 -21.26 7.91
CA ASP A 31 4.67 -21.22 6.62
C ASP A 31 3.97 -22.57 6.34
N GLY A 32 2.68 -22.57 6.16
CA GLY A 32 1.86 -23.78 6.07
C GLY A 32 0.49 -23.54 5.41
N ASP A 33 -0.44 -24.45 5.74
CA ASP A 33 -1.77 -24.44 5.12
C ASP A 33 -2.59 -23.19 5.43
N VAL A 34 -2.40 -22.62 6.63
CA VAL A 34 -3.08 -21.37 7.01
C VAL A 34 -2.55 -20.19 6.19
N THR A 35 -1.24 -20.15 5.95
CA THR A 35 -0.63 -19.14 5.06
C THR A 35 -1.12 -19.29 3.62
N GLU A 36 -1.18 -20.50 3.11
CA GLU A 36 -1.71 -20.79 1.78
C GLU A 36 -3.20 -20.40 1.67
N GLN A 37 -3.99 -20.69 2.71
CA GLN A 37 -5.40 -20.31 2.76
C GLN A 37 -5.55 -18.78 2.71
N PHE A 38 -4.76 -18.05 3.51
CA PHE A 38 -4.79 -16.58 3.51
C PHE A 38 -4.42 -16.02 2.13
N ALA A 39 -3.30 -16.48 1.55
CA ALA A 39 -2.85 -16.02 0.23
C ALA A 39 -3.87 -16.31 -0.88
N ARG A 40 -4.47 -17.51 -0.89
CA ARG A 40 -5.56 -17.87 -1.82
C ARG A 40 -6.80 -17.02 -1.62
N THR A 41 -7.15 -16.69 -0.38
CA THR A 41 -8.30 -15.83 -0.08
C THR A 41 -8.08 -14.41 -0.61
N ILE A 42 -6.87 -13.85 -0.44
CA ILE A 42 -6.50 -12.55 -1.02
C ILE A 42 -6.57 -12.59 -2.55
N ALA A 43 -6.00 -13.63 -3.19
CA ALA A 43 -6.07 -13.79 -4.64
C ALA A 43 -7.53 -13.86 -5.14
N LYS A 44 -8.38 -14.65 -4.47
CA LYS A 44 -9.82 -14.74 -4.80
C LYS A 44 -10.54 -13.40 -4.66
N LEU A 45 -10.30 -12.65 -3.59
CA LEU A 45 -10.94 -11.35 -3.34
C LEU A 45 -10.52 -10.30 -4.39
N THR A 46 -9.30 -10.37 -4.87
CA THR A 46 -8.78 -9.48 -5.92
C THR A 46 -9.12 -9.94 -7.32
N GLY A 47 -9.50 -11.20 -7.50
CA GLY A 47 -9.76 -11.81 -8.81
C GLY A 47 -8.50 -12.28 -9.54
N ALA A 48 -7.36 -12.39 -8.83
CA ALA A 48 -6.15 -12.98 -9.35
C ALA A 48 -6.18 -14.51 -9.26
N LYS A 49 -5.41 -15.18 -10.14
CA LYS A 49 -5.30 -16.65 -10.14
C LYS A 49 -4.49 -17.19 -8.97
N PHE A 50 -3.38 -16.50 -8.64
CA PHE A 50 -2.40 -16.96 -7.68
C PHE A 50 -2.09 -15.90 -6.62
N GLY A 51 -1.79 -16.34 -5.40
CA GLY A 51 -1.33 -15.52 -4.29
C GLY A 51 -0.16 -16.15 -3.56
N VAL A 52 0.83 -15.36 -3.18
CA VAL A 52 2.01 -15.78 -2.42
C VAL A 52 2.14 -14.94 -1.17
N GLY A 53 2.00 -15.56 0.00
CA GLY A 53 2.20 -14.90 1.31
C GLY A 53 3.68 -14.64 1.58
N VAL A 54 4.00 -13.41 2.01
CA VAL A 54 5.36 -12.94 2.30
C VAL A 54 5.39 -12.10 3.58
N THR A 55 6.59 -11.82 4.10
CA THR A 55 6.77 -11.16 5.42
C THR A 55 6.20 -9.75 5.53
N ASN A 56 6.14 -8.99 4.43
CA ASN A 56 5.61 -7.61 4.40
C ASN A 56 5.49 -7.09 2.95
N GLY A 57 4.93 -5.88 2.78
CA GLY A 57 4.79 -5.24 1.46
C GLY A 57 6.12 -4.94 0.77
N THR A 58 7.16 -4.57 1.51
CA THR A 58 8.50 -4.31 0.94
C THR A 58 9.08 -5.56 0.29
N SER A 59 9.02 -6.70 1.00
CA SER A 59 9.45 -7.98 0.44
C SER A 59 8.58 -8.44 -0.72
N ALA A 60 7.29 -8.05 -0.74
CA ALA A 60 6.41 -8.32 -1.88
C ALA A 60 6.90 -7.61 -3.16
N ILE A 61 7.19 -6.32 -3.08
CA ILE A 61 7.71 -5.54 -4.21
C ILE A 61 9.08 -6.07 -4.64
N TYR A 62 9.98 -6.28 -3.67
CA TYR A 62 11.32 -6.81 -3.93
C TYR A 62 11.29 -8.15 -4.66
N LEU A 63 10.54 -9.13 -4.14
CA LEU A 63 10.45 -10.45 -4.76
C LEU A 63 9.76 -10.40 -6.13
N SER A 64 8.79 -9.51 -6.34
CA SER A 64 8.16 -9.29 -7.63
C SER A 64 9.16 -8.80 -8.68
N LEU A 65 9.99 -7.82 -8.32
CA LEU A 65 11.05 -7.32 -9.20
C LEU A 65 12.09 -8.41 -9.51
N MET A 66 12.52 -9.17 -8.49
CA MET A 66 13.45 -10.29 -8.67
C MET A 66 12.86 -11.39 -9.58
N ALA A 67 11.57 -11.72 -9.43
CA ALA A 67 10.91 -12.72 -10.26
C ALA A 67 10.80 -12.28 -11.73
N LEU A 68 10.78 -10.99 -11.99
CA LEU A 68 10.75 -10.36 -13.31
C LEU A 68 12.16 -10.09 -13.89
N GLY A 69 13.21 -10.56 -13.18
CA GLY A 69 14.59 -10.46 -13.65
C GLY A 69 15.19 -9.06 -13.53
N VAL A 70 14.65 -8.20 -12.67
CA VAL A 70 15.24 -6.88 -12.36
C VAL A 70 16.46 -7.04 -11.46
N GLY A 71 17.55 -6.38 -11.79
CA GLY A 71 18.81 -6.49 -11.07
C GLY A 71 19.80 -5.36 -11.34
N HIS A 72 21.06 -5.63 -11.05
CA HIS A 72 22.15 -4.66 -11.21
C HIS A 72 22.25 -4.14 -12.65
N GLY A 73 22.31 -2.82 -12.80
CA GLY A 73 22.41 -2.13 -14.09
C GLY A 73 21.06 -1.72 -14.68
N ASP A 74 19.96 -2.29 -14.18
CA ASP A 74 18.61 -1.91 -14.58
C ASP A 74 18.14 -0.62 -13.89
N GLU A 75 17.17 0.03 -14.50
CA GLU A 75 16.43 1.16 -13.96
C GLU A 75 14.96 0.77 -13.74
N VAL A 76 14.40 1.23 -12.63
CA VAL A 76 12.98 1.03 -12.31
C VAL A 76 12.32 2.37 -11.99
N ILE A 77 11.29 2.73 -12.75
CA ILE A 77 10.55 3.97 -12.53
C ILE A 77 9.63 3.83 -11.33
N VAL A 78 9.68 4.79 -10.40
CA VAL A 78 8.85 4.86 -9.19
C VAL A 78 8.35 6.30 -8.97
N PRO A 79 7.12 6.50 -8.44
CA PRO A 79 6.64 7.84 -8.12
C PRO A 79 7.42 8.42 -6.93
N ASP A 80 7.61 9.73 -6.93
CA ASP A 80 8.31 10.44 -5.88
C ASP A 80 7.47 10.57 -4.57
N ILE A 81 6.14 10.54 -4.68
CA ILE A 81 5.23 10.44 -3.53
C ILE A 81 4.84 8.98 -3.32
N THR A 82 5.51 8.35 -2.39
CA THR A 82 5.22 6.99 -1.90
C THR A 82 5.90 6.76 -0.56
N PHE A 83 5.52 5.71 0.14
CA PHE A 83 6.33 5.21 1.25
C PHE A 83 7.69 4.73 0.71
N ILE A 84 8.77 5.08 1.41
CA ILE A 84 10.16 4.82 0.96
C ILE A 84 10.42 3.34 0.61
N ALA A 85 9.60 2.42 1.10
CA ALA A 85 9.70 0.99 0.82
C ALA A 85 9.68 0.66 -0.67
N THR A 86 8.93 1.41 -1.48
CA THR A 86 8.85 1.20 -2.94
C THR A 86 10.23 1.39 -3.59
N ALA A 87 10.90 2.50 -3.31
CA ALA A 87 12.25 2.76 -3.84
C ALA A 87 13.31 1.87 -3.19
N ASN A 88 13.17 1.57 -1.87
CA ASN A 88 14.08 0.65 -1.18
C ASN A 88 14.02 -0.75 -1.79
N ALA A 89 12.84 -1.26 -2.14
CA ALA A 89 12.68 -2.56 -2.78
C ALA A 89 13.40 -2.63 -4.13
N VAL A 90 13.37 -1.55 -4.91
CA VAL A 90 14.16 -1.42 -6.15
C VAL A 90 15.66 -1.46 -5.83
N SER A 91 16.13 -0.62 -4.90
CA SER A 91 17.54 -0.55 -4.52
C SER A 91 18.07 -1.89 -3.98
N MET A 92 17.25 -2.66 -3.28
CA MET A 92 17.59 -3.99 -2.78
C MET A 92 17.88 -5.00 -3.90
N THR A 93 17.33 -4.84 -5.10
CA THR A 93 17.65 -5.69 -6.26
C THR A 93 19.01 -5.37 -6.90
N GLY A 94 19.63 -4.25 -6.52
CA GLY A 94 20.80 -3.69 -7.18
C GLY A 94 20.45 -2.77 -8.36
N ALA A 95 19.17 -2.62 -8.70
CA ALA A 95 18.70 -1.68 -9.72
C ALA A 95 18.65 -0.25 -9.18
N THR A 96 18.59 0.72 -10.09
CA THR A 96 18.49 2.14 -9.76
C THR A 96 17.02 2.59 -9.79
N PRO A 97 16.46 3.13 -8.68
CA PRO A 97 15.16 3.76 -8.73
C PRO A 97 15.23 5.09 -9.46
N VAL A 98 14.42 5.24 -10.51
CA VAL A 98 14.25 6.47 -11.28
C VAL A 98 12.99 7.15 -10.78
N LEU A 99 13.17 8.22 -10.01
CA LEU A 99 12.06 8.96 -9.42
C LEU A 99 11.38 9.82 -10.49
N VAL A 100 10.05 9.83 -10.52
CA VAL A 100 9.24 10.69 -11.38
C VAL A 100 8.19 11.45 -10.58
N ASP A 101 7.88 12.68 -11.03
CA ASP A 101 6.87 13.50 -10.37
C ASP A 101 5.48 12.87 -10.49
N VAL A 102 4.57 13.31 -9.64
CA VAL A 102 3.21 12.79 -9.53
C VAL A 102 2.18 13.72 -10.17
N ASP A 103 1.01 13.19 -10.47
CA ASP A 103 -0.16 13.99 -10.81
C ASP A 103 -0.68 14.74 -9.59
N ALA A 104 -0.88 16.04 -9.73
CA ALA A 104 -1.25 16.93 -8.62
C ALA A 104 -2.67 16.71 -8.04
N LYS A 105 -3.52 15.97 -8.74
CA LYS A 105 -4.92 15.70 -8.33
C LYS A 105 -5.05 14.35 -7.63
N THR A 106 -4.34 13.35 -8.14
CA THR A 106 -4.43 11.97 -7.68
C THR A 106 -3.30 11.58 -6.73
N LEU A 107 -2.18 12.31 -6.73
CA LEU A 107 -0.91 12.03 -6.03
C LEU A 107 -0.21 10.76 -6.54
N ASN A 108 -0.74 10.13 -7.56
CA ASN A 108 -0.17 8.94 -8.18
C ASN A 108 0.85 9.32 -9.26
N LEU A 109 1.62 8.34 -9.70
CA LEU A 109 2.62 8.48 -10.76
C LEU A 109 2.03 9.20 -11.98
N SER A 110 2.71 10.26 -12.46
CA SER A 110 2.36 10.97 -13.70
C SER A 110 2.78 10.13 -14.91
N VAL A 111 1.82 9.72 -15.74
CA VAL A 111 2.10 8.97 -16.99
C VAL A 111 3.05 9.73 -17.89
N LYS A 112 2.86 11.03 -18.05
CA LYS A 112 3.74 11.89 -18.84
C LYS A 112 5.17 11.91 -18.31
N ALA A 113 5.36 12.00 -16.99
CA ALA A 113 6.67 11.96 -16.37
C ALA A 113 7.33 10.57 -16.54
N MET A 114 6.53 9.49 -16.44
CA MET A 114 6.98 8.13 -16.73
C MET A 114 7.51 7.99 -18.17
N GLU A 115 6.74 8.46 -19.17
CA GLU A 115 7.14 8.37 -20.58
C GLU A 115 8.50 9.04 -20.85
N VAL A 116 8.70 10.23 -20.27
CA VAL A 116 9.97 10.98 -20.40
C VAL A 116 11.14 10.30 -19.71
N ALA A 117 10.88 9.55 -18.63
CA ALA A 117 11.91 8.89 -17.84
C ALA A 117 12.36 7.53 -18.40
N ILE A 118 11.72 7.00 -19.44
CA ILE A 118 12.10 5.72 -20.05
C ILE A 118 13.44 5.85 -20.78
N THR A 119 14.38 4.96 -20.44
CA THR A 119 15.68 4.82 -21.09
C THR A 119 15.87 3.39 -21.60
N SER A 120 16.99 3.13 -22.29
CA SER A 120 17.36 1.77 -22.70
C SER A 120 17.68 0.82 -21.53
N LYS A 121 17.85 1.35 -20.31
CA LYS A 121 18.10 0.59 -19.08
C LYS A 121 16.82 0.35 -18.29
N THR A 122 15.74 1.04 -18.62
CA THR A 122 14.47 0.87 -17.89
C THR A 122 13.96 -0.55 -18.09
N LYS A 123 13.74 -1.27 -17.00
CA LYS A 123 13.30 -2.66 -16.97
C LYS A 123 11.88 -2.81 -16.46
N ALA A 124 11.48 -1.95 -15.52
CA ALA A 124 10.16 -2.01 -14.89
C ALA A 124 9.65 -0.62 -14.46
N VAL A 125 8.37 -0.55 -14.17
CA VAL A 125 7.71 0.55 -13.47
C VAL A 125 6.95 -0.01 -12.26
N VAL A 126 6.99 0.73 -11.14
CA VAL A 126 6.23 0.42 -9.93
C VAL A 126 5.22 1.56 -9.68
N PRO A 127 4.04 1.55 -10.31
CA PRO A 127 2.97 2.48 -9.95
C PRO A 127 2.48 2.18 -8.54
N VAL A 128 2.18 3.24 -7.79
CA VAL A 128 1.62 3.16 -6.43
C VAL A 128 0.17 3.63 -6.48
N HIS A 129 -0.71 2.95 -5.75
CA HIS A 129 -2.11 3.36 -5.59
C HIS A 129 -2.29 4.08 -4.26
N VAL A 130 -1.90 5.35 -4.24
CA VAL A 130 -1.79 6.17 -3.01
C VAL A 130 -3.12 6.24 -2.26
N SER A 131 -3.11 5.81 -1.00
CA SER A 131 -4.27 5.76 -0.10
C SER A 131 -5.48 4.99 -0.65
N GLY A 132 -5.29 4.13 -1.65
CA GLY A 132 -6.36 3.38 -2.33
C GLY A 132 -6.93 4.08 -3.57
N ARG A 133 -6.40 5.22 -3.96
CA ARG A 133 -6.75 5.95 -5.18
C ARG A 133 -6.07 5.32 -6.38
N ALA A 134 -6.82 5.01 -7.41
CA ALA A 134 -6.28 4.37 -8.61
C ALA A 134 -5.29 5.29 -9.35
N ALA A 135 -4.08 4.80 -9.60
CA ALA A 135 -3.24 5.38 -10.64
C ALA A 135 -3.94 5.27 -12.01
N GLU A 136 -3.50 6.01 -13.02
CA GLU A 136 -3.99 5.82 -14.41
C GLU A 136 -3.48 4.49 -14.97
N ILE A 137 -3.82 3.40 -14.28
CA ILE A 137 -3.16 2.11 -14.39
C ILE A 137 -3.22 1.51 -15.80
N GLU A 138 -4.36 1.66 -16.50
CA GLU A 138 -4.48 1.15 -17.87
C GLU A 138 -3.50 1.88 -18.81
N LYS A 139 -3.38 3.20 -18.69
CA LYS A 139 -2.40 3.98 -19.48
C LYS A 139 -0.96 3.59 -19.11
N ILE A 140 -0.66 3.41 -17.82
CA ILE A 140 0.67 2.98 -17.37
C ILE A 140 1.02 1.61 -17.99
N VAL A 141 0.08 0.67 -17.95
CA VAL A 141 0.27 -0.67 -18.54
C VAL A 141 0.46 -0.59 -20.06
N ASP A 142 -0.28 0.28 -20.75
CA ASP A 142 -0.14 0.42 -22.20
C ASP A 142 1.22 1.04 -22.58
N VAL A 143 1.66 2.09 -21.88
CA VAL A 143 3.01 2.68 -22.07
C VAL A 143 4.09 1.64 -21.77
N ALA A 144 3.99 0.93 -20.67
CA ALA A 144 4.94 -0.11 -20.28
C ALA A 144 5.02 -1.23 -21.32
N ARG A 145 3.87 -1.71 -21.81
CA ARG A 145 3.80 -2.74 -22.86
C ARG A 145 4.49 -2.29 -24.15
N ASN A 146 4.24 -1.06 -24.59
CA ASN A 146 4.85 -0.51 -25.81
C ASN A 146 6.37 -0.35 -25.66
N ALA A 147 6.85 -0.14 -24.45
CA ALA A 147 8.29 -0.03 -24.15
C ALA A 147 8.95 -1.36 -23.70
N GLY A 148 8.20 -2.46 -23.64
CA GLY A 148 8.71 -3.76 -23.19
C GLY A 148 9.04 -3.82 -21.69
N LEU A 149 8.41 -2.99 -20.86
CA LEU A 149 8.66 -2.88 -19.43
C LEU A 149 7.75 -3.80 -18.61
N ALA A 150 8.28 -4.32 -17.52
CA ALA A 150 7.47 -4.99 -16.51
C ALA A 150 6.68 -3.97 -15.66
N VAL A 151 5.49 -4.37 -15.18
CA VAL A 151 4.68 -3.56 -14.25
C VAL A 151 4.48 -4.34 -12.96
N VAL A 152 4.93 -3.78 -11.85
CA VAL A 152 4.71 -4.26 -10.48
C VAL A 152 3.83 -3.23 -9.77
N GLU A 153 2.57 -3.56 -9.51
CA GLU A 153 1.68 -2.62 -8.80
C GLU A 153 1.98 -2.62 -7.30
N ASP A 154 2.41 -1.49 -6.76
CA ASP A 154 2.39 -1.28 -5.31
C ASP A 154 0.96 -0.92 -4.89
N ALA A 155 0.21 -1.97 -4.56
CA ALA A 155 -1.15 -1.90 -4.07
C ALA A 155 -1.22 -2.04 -2.53
N ALA A 156 -0.11 -1.73 -1.82
CA ALA A 156 -0.05 -1.82 -0.36
C ALA A 156 -1.13 -1.00 0.36
N GLU A 157 -1.74 -0.05 -0.32
CA GLU A 157 -2.84 0.79 0.14
C GLU A 157 -4.11 0.63 -0.72
N GLY A 158 -4.02 -0.17 -1.78
CA GLY A 158 -5.09 -0.39 -2.75
C GLY A 158 -5.92 -1.65 -2.51
N PHE A 159 -5.79 -2.33 -1.36
CA PHE A 159 -6.56 -3.55 -1.10
C PHE A 159 -8.06 -3.24 -1.11
N CYS A 160 -8.82 -4.04 -1.88
CA CYS A 160 -10.24 -3.87 -2.17
C CYS A 160 -10.62 -2.64 -3.02
N SER A 161 -9.69 -1.79 -3.39
CA SER A 161 -9.94 -0.70 -4.32
C SER A 161 -10.00 -1.20 -5.76
N ARG A 162 -10.80 -0.53 -6.60
CA ARG A 162 -11.05 -0.95 -7.99
C ARG A 162 -10.90 0.22 -8.95
N PHE A 163 -10.46 -0.10 -10.15
CA PHE A 163 -10.53 0.77 -11.31
C PHE A 163 -11.30 0.04 -12.42
N ASN A 164 -12.32 0.66 -12.99
CA ASN A 164 -13.19 0.04 -14.00
C ASN A 164 -13.68 -1.38 -13.58
N LYS A 165 -14.16 -1.52 -12.32
CA LYS A 165 -14.63 -2.78 -11.71
C LYS A 165 -13.56 -3.85 -11.46
N ARG A 166 -12.33 -3.66 -11.94
CA ARG A 166 -11.19 -4.56 -11.74
C ARG A 166 -10.39 -4.14 -10.51
N CYS A 167 -9.98 -5.09 -9.67
CA CYS A 167 -9.21 -4.78 -8.47
C CYS A 167 -7.81 -4.24 -8.81
N LEU A 168 -7.39 -3.21 -8.08
CA LEU A 168 -6.00 -2.73 -8.11
C LEU A 168 -5.06 -3.86 -7.67
N GLY A 169 -3.86 -3.88 -8.22
CA GLY A 169 -2.90 -4.98 -8.03
C GLY A 169 -3.10 -6.15 -9.00
N THR A 170 -4.01 -6.04 -9.98
CA THR A 170 -4.23 -7.14 -10.96
C THR A 170 -4.00 -6.73 -12.41
N PHE A 171 -3.61 -5.48 -12.67
CA PHE A 171 -3.40 -4.95 -14.02
C PHE A 171 -1.99 -5.24 -14.55
N GLY A 172 -0.99 -5.22 -13.66
CA GLY A 172 0.41 -5.50 -13.98
C GLY A 172 0.74 -6.99 -14.00
N HIS A 173 2.04 -7.30 -14.05
CA HIS A 173 2.55 -8.67 -13.95
C HIS A 173 2.35 -9.23 -12.54
N THR A 174 2.52 -8.37 -11.53
CA THR A 174 2.28 -8.68 -10.11
C THR A 174 1.63 -7.50 -9.41
N GLY A 175 0.85 -7.78 -8.35
CA GLY A 175 0.35 -6.78 -7.41
C GLY A 175 0.79 -7.11 -6.00
N CYS A 176 1.27 -6.10 -5.29
CA CYS A 176 1.87 -6.22 -3.96
C CYS A 176 0.96 -5.59 -2.90
N PHE A 177 0.44 -6.40 -1.99
CA PHE A 177 -0.38 -5.95 -0.88
C PHE A 177 0.40 -5.97 0.43
N SER A 178 0.07 -5.05 1.32
CA SER A 178 0.62 -4.96 2.68
C SER A 178 -0.46 -5.14 3.73
N PHE A 179 -0.12 -5.86 4.78
CA PHE A 179 -0.98 -6.08 5.94
C PHE A 179 -0.29 -5.62 7.24
N SER A 180 0.41 -4.49 7.15
CA SER A 180 0.97 -3.77 8.31
C SER A 180 -0.14 -3.28 9.24
N PRO A 181 0.16 -2.88 10.49
CA PRO A 181 -0.87 -2.49 11.48
C PRO A 181 -1.76 -1.31 11.08
N ASN A 182 -1.31 -0.49 10.14
CA ASN A 182 -2.05 0.68 9.68
C ASN A 182 -2.88 0.43 8.40
N LYS A 183 -3.03 -0.82 7.96
CA LYS A 183 -3.83 -1.17 6.78
C LYS A 183 -5.27 -1.52 7.17
N ILE A 184 -6.16 -1.61 6.18
CA ILE A 184 -7.59 -1.91 6.38
C ILE A 184 -7.82 -3.26 7.09
N ILE A 185 -6.94 -4.22 6.85
CA ILE A 185 -6.76 -5.43 7.65
C ILE A 185 -5.27 -5.61 7.96
N THR A 186 -4.96 -6.27 9.05
CA THR A 186 -3.58 -6.48 9.46
C THR A 186 -3.29 -7.93 9.85
N THR A 187 -2.03 -8.34 9.66
CA THR A 187 -1.46 -9.56 10.23
C THR A 187 -0.37 -9.24 11.26
N GLY A 188 -0.36 -7.99 11.79
CA GLY A 188 0.76 -7.42 12.53
C GLY A 188 1.87 -6.95 11.59
N GLN A 189 2.44 -7.85 10.83
CA GLN A 189 3.27 -7.62 9.65
C GLN A 189 2.98 -8.72 8.64
N GLY A 190 2.84 -8.38 7.37
CA GLY A 190 2.60 -9.35 6.31
C GLY A 190 2.44 -8.67 4.95
N GLY A 191 2.49 -9.49 3.92
CA GLY A 191 2.22 -9.11 2.54
C GLY A 191 1.70 -10.28 1.74
N VAL A 192 1.05 -9.99 0.64
CA VAL A 192 0.69 -10.98 -0.38
C VAL A 192 1.02 -10.41 -1.75
N ILE A 193 1.69 -11.20 -2.56
CA ILE A 193 1.87 -10.94 -3.98
C ILE A 193 0.79 -11.70 -4.73
N VAL A 194 0.10 -11.03 -5.65
CA VAL A 194 -0.84 -11.69 -6.56
C VAL A 194 -0.34 -11.62 -7.98
N THR A 195 -0.65 -12.65 -8.77
CA THR A 195 -0.32 -12.71 -10.20
C THR A 195 -1.30 -13.61 -10.94
N ASN A 196 -1.40 -13.42 -12.26
CA ASN A 196 -2.14 -14.30 -13.16
C ASN A 196 -1.21 -15.23 -13.97
N ASP A 197 0.09 -15.06 -13.83
CA ASP A 197 1.12 -15.83 -14.52
C ASP A 197 1.65 -16.94 -13.61
N GLU A 198 1.57 -18.19 -14.09
CA GLU A 198 1.95 -19.38 -13.34
C GLU A 198 3.49 -19.49 -13.18
N ALA A 199 4.27 -19.06 -14.18
CA ALA A 199 5.72 -19.10 -14.10
C ALA A 199 6.23 -18.09 -13.05
N ILE A 200 5.65 -16.88 -13.01
CA ILE A 200 5.94 -15.89 -11.97
C ILE A 200 5.54 -16.43 -10.59
N PHE A 201 4.37 -17.08 -10.46
CA PHE A 201 3.93 -17.69 -9.21
C PHE A 201 4.93 -18.72 -8.68
N HIS A 202 5.38 -19.64 -9.52
CA HIS A 202 6.38 -20.64 -9.11
C HIS A 202 7.70 -19.97 -8.72
N ARG A 203 8.17 -19.01 -9.50
CA ARG A 203 9.41 -18.29 -9.20
C ARG A 203 9.32 -17.52 -7.87
N LEU A 204 8.20 -16.89 -7.56
CA LEU A 204 7.98 -16.21 -6.28
C LEU A 204 8.01 -17.18 -5.09
N ARG A 205 7.47 -18.39 -5.25
CA ARG A 205 7.52 -19.42 -4.21
C ARG A 205 8.93 -19.89 -3.93
N GLU A 206 9.74 -20.10 -4.96
CA GLU A 206 11.16 -20.44 -4.83
C GLU A 206 11.91 -19.30 -4.11
N LEU A 207 11.80 -18.08 -4.61
CA LEU A 207 12.51 -16.92 -4.07
C LEU A 207 12.19 -16.66 -2.58
N LYS A 208 10.92 -16.78 -2.16
CA LYS A 208 10.57 -16.57 -0.75
C LYS A 208 11.06 -17.62 0.20
N ASP A 209 11.42 -18.82 -0.29
CA ASP A 209 11.87 -19.97 0.51
C ASP A 209 13.24 -20.49 0.07
N GLN A 210 14.24 -19.63 0.13
CA GLN A 210 15.66 -19.98 -0.06
C GLN A 210 16.00 -20.55 -1.44
N GLY A 211 15.17 -20.35 -2.46
CA GLY A 211 15.38 -20.90 -3.82
C GLY A 211 15.02 -22.37 -3.95
N ARG A 212 14.21 -22.92 -3.06
CA ARG A 212 13.73 -24.30 -3.15
C ARG A 212 12.63 -24.44 -4.21
N PRO A 213 12.76 -25.40 -5.13
CA PRO A 213 11.73 -25.67 -6.13
C PRO A 213 10.47 -26.34 -5.51
N VAL A 214 10.64 -27.04 -4.41
CA VAL A 214 9.56 -27.74 -3.68
C VAL A 214 9.47 -27.20 -2.25
N ARG A 215 8.24 -26.91 -1.81
CA ARG A 215 7.96 -26.44 -0.47
C ARG A 215 8.24 -27.51 0.58
N GLY A 216 8.79 -27.11 1.70
CA GLY A 216 8.92 -27.91 2.92
C GLY A 216 10.36 -28.32 3.23
N THR A 217 10.52 -28.91 4.42
CA THR A 217 11.81 -29.39 4.92
C THR A 217 11.97 -30.92 4.77
N GLY A 218 11.04 -31.57 4.07
CA GLY A 218 11.05 -33.02 3.88
C GLY A 218 11.73 -33.41 2.58
N GLY A 219 12.82 -34.13 2.64
CA GLY A 219 13.54 -34.65 1.47
C GLY A 219 14.94 -34.07 1.33
N ALA A 220 15.54 -34.20 0.14
CA ALA A 220 16.84 -33.60 -0.16
C ALA A 220 16.67 -32.05 -0.15
N ASP A 221 17.54 -31.39 0.63
CA ASP A 221 17.54 -29.93 0.74
C ASP A 221 18.28 -29.34 -0.46
N VAL A 222 17.65 -29.41 -1.64
CA VAL A 222 18.21 -28.94 -2.91
C VAL A 222 17.70 -27.54 -3.20
N HIS A 223 18.61 -26.64 -3.57
CA HIS A 223 18.33 -25.24 -3.90
C HIS A 223 18.82 -24.95 -5.32
N ASP A 224 17.90 -24.72 -6.24
CA ASP A 224 18.23 -24.48 -7.65
C ASP A 224 18.63 -23.02 -7.93
N SER A 225 18.36 -22.11 -7.00
CA SER A 225 18.66 -20.70 -7.14
C SER A 225 18.88 -20.01 -5.80
N ILE A 226 19.45 -18.81 -5.85
CA ILE A 226 19.47 -17.91 -4.68
C ILE A 226 18.06 -17.47 -4.36
N GLY A 227 17.68 -17.61 -3.09
CA GLY A 227 16.40 -17.17 -2.55
C GLY A 227 16.56 -16.58 -1.16
N PHE A 228 15.43 -16.28 -0.51
CA PHE A 228 15.37 -15.53 0.74
C PHE A 228 14.44 -16.20 1.73
N ASN A 229 14.56 -15.86 2.99
CA ASN A 229 13.59 -16.27 4.01
C ASN A 229 12.55 -15.16 4.23
N PHE A 230 11.61 -15.06 3.30
CA PHE A 230 10.52 -14.06 3.36
C PHE A 230 9.13 -14.71 3.51
N LYS A 231 9.09 -15.86 4.14
CA LYS A 231 7.84 -16.60 4.40
C LYS A 231 6.96 -15.87 5.42
N LEU A 232 5.68 -15.77 5.13
CA LEU A 232 4.66 -15.44 6.12
C LEU A 232 4.45 -16.67 7.02
N THR A 233 4.16 -16.46 8.29
CA THR A 233 3.88 -17.55 9.22
C THR A 233 2.39 -17.86 9.32
N ASN A 234 2.05 -19.10 9.71
CA ASN A 234 0.67 -19.49 10.00
C ASN A 234 0.04 -18.63 11.11
N LEU A 235 0.84 -18.19 12.10
CA LEU A 235 0.37 -17.29 13.17
C LEU A 235 -0.12 -15.95 12.61
N GLN A 236 0.68 -15.33 11.73
CA GLN A 236 0.33 -14.07 11.09
C GLN A 236 -0.86 -14.25 10.14
N ALA A 237 -0.88 -15.32 9.36
CA ALA A 237 -1.97 -15.63 8.44
C ALA A 237 -3.29 -15.89 9.19
N ALA A 238 -3.25 -16.51 10.36
CA ALA A 238 -4.42 -16.73 11.21
C ALA A 238 -5.06 -15.40 11.67
N VAL A 239 -4.23 -14.42 12.07
CA VAL A 239 -4.72 -13.06 12.35
C VAL A 239 -5.38 -12.47 11.11
N GLY A 240 -4.73 -12.55 9.94
CA GLY A 240 -5.26 -12.03 8.68
C GLY A 240 -6.60 -12.64 8.30
N LEU A 241 -6.77 -13.95 8.47
CA LEU A 241 -8.04 -14.63 8.19
C LEU A 241 -9.17 -14.15 9.13
N GLY A 242 -8.89 -13.94 10.42
CA GLY A 242 -9.85 -13.34 11.34
C GLY A 242 -10.23 -11.90 10.97
N GLN A 243 -9.22 -11.12 10.55
CA GLN A 243 -9.44 -9.74 10.09
C GLN A 243 -10.34 -9.66 8.85
N LEU A 244 -10.25 -10.63 7.94
CA LEU A 244 -11.05 -10.68 6.71
C LEU A 244 -12.56 -10.86 7.00
N GLU A 245 -12.94 -11.46 8.10
CA GLU A 245 -14.34 -11.67 8.45
C GLU A 245 -15.12 -10.37 8.64
N ARG A 246 -14.43 -9.32 9.12
CA ARG A 246 -15.00 -7.99 9.31
C ARG A 246 -14.59 -6.99 8.22
N LEU A 247 -14.05 -7.46 7.09
CA LEU A 247 -13.57 -6.58 6.02
C LEU A 247 -14.66 -5.64 5.49
N GLY A 248 -15.88 -6.15 5.28
CA GLY A 248 -17.00 -5.36 4.77
C GLY A 248 -17.36 -4.18 5.69
N GLU A 249 -17.46 -4.43 6.99
CA GLU A 249 -17.73 -3.40 8.00
C GLU A 249 -16.66 -2.31 8.02
N ARG A 250 -15.39 -2.70 7.91
CA ARG A 250 -14.26 -1.76 7.89
C ARG A 250 -14.24 -0.90 6.65
N MET A 251 -14.50 -1.49 5.49
CA MET A 251 -14.62 -0.75 4.23
C MET A 251 -15.73 0.30 4.31
N GLU A 252 -16.90 -0.09 4.84
CA GLU A 252 -18.04 0.82 5.02
C GLU A 252 -17.69 1.93 6.03
N ARG A 253 -17.05 1.59 7.16
CA ARG A 253 -16.64 2.58 8.16
C ARG A 253 -15.73 3.65 7.58
N ILE A 254 -14.70 3.28 6.83
CA ILE A 254 -13.79 4.25 6.19
C ILE A 254 -14.51 5.09 5.14
N ARG A 255 -15.35 4.50 4.30
CA ARG A 255 -16.16 5.26 3.32
C ARG A 255 -17.05 6.29 4.00
N ARG A 256 -17.69 5.91 5.11
CA ARG A 256 -18.52 6.80 5.91
C ARG A 256 -17.70 7.93 6.53
N THR A 257 -16.55 7.61 7.12
CA THR A 257 -15.60 8.60 7.64
C THR A 257 -15.18 9.60 6.57
N TYR A 258 -14.78 9.10 5.39
CA TYR A 258 -14.44 9.93 4.24
C TYR A 258 -15.60 10.84 3.82
N SER A 259 -16.81 10.30 3.72
CA SER A 259 -18.01 11.08 3.34
C SER A 259 -18.30 12.21 4.32
N ILE A 260 -18.17 11.98 5.63
CA ILE A 260 -18.38 13.01 6.65
C ILE A 260 -17.34 14.13 6.48
N TYR A 261 -16.04 13.80 6.41
CA TYR A 261 -15.00 14.81 6.18
C TYR A 261 -15.24 15.62 4.92
N ARG A 262 -15.57 14.95 3.81
CA ARG A 262 -15.81 15.59 2.52
C ARG A 262 -16.99 16.56 2.58
N ASN A 263 -18.08 16.18 3.26
CA ASN A 263 -19.29 16.99 3.35
C ASN A 263 -19.13 18.15 4.34
N GLU A 264 -18.63 17.88 5.55
CA GLU A 264 -18.48 18.87 6.61
C GLU A 264 -17.41 19.93 6.29
N LEU A 265 -16.39 19.57 5.52
CA LEU A 265 -15.32 20.49 5.10
C LEU A 265 -15.48 21.00 3.66
N ALA A 266 -16.63 20.76 3.03
CA ALA A 266 -16.92 21.30 1.69
C ALA A 266 -16.88 22.82 1.72
N GLY A 267 -16.00 23.45 0.92
CA GLY A 267 -15.82 24.89 0.90
C GLY A 267 -15.08 25.49 2.10
N ALA A 268 -14.56 24.69 3.01
CA ALA A 268 -13.71 25.18 4.10
C ALA A 268 -12.44 25.86 3.53
N LYS A 269 -12.10 27.01 4.09
CA LYS A 269 -10.86 27.72 3.69
C LYS A 269 -9.63 26.97 4.18
N GLY A 270 -8.54 27.02 3.43
CA GLY A 270 -7.23 26.52 3.83
C GLY A 270 -7.06 25.00 3.87
N ILE A 271 -8.13 24.22 3.63
CA ILE A 271 -8.06 22.76 3.58
C ILE A 271 -8.93 22.19 2.45
N ARG A 272 -8.45 21.14 1.82
CA ARG A 272 -9.17 20.41 0.78
C ARG A 272 -9.03 18.91 0.99
N ILE A 273 -10.15 18.21 1.12
CA ILE A 273 -10.19 16.74 1.13
C ILE A 273 -9.97 16.25 -0.30
N LEU A 274 -9.01 15.34 -0.48
CA LEU A 274 -8.74 14.78 -1.79
C LEU A 274 -9.84 13.80 -2.21
N PRO A 275 -10.31 13.87 -3.46
CA PRO A 275 -11.42 13.04 -3.90
C PRO A 275 -10.99 11.58 -4.09
N PHE A 276 -11.92 10.68 -3.80
CA PHE A 276 -11.93 9.29 -4.25
C PHE A 276 -13.14 9.07 -5.16
N ASN A 277 -12.96 8.30 -6.20
CA ASN A 277 -14.06 7.87 -7.07
C ASN A 277 -14.71 6.60 -6.49
N VAL A 278 -15.41 6.78 -5.37
CA VAL A 278 -16.06 5.68 -4.63
C VAL A 278 -17.09 4.95 -5.47
N GLU A 279 -17.80 5.68 -6.36
CA GLU A 279 -18.82 5.11 -7.24
C GLU A 279 -18.20 4.16 -8.29
N SER A 280 -16.99 4.44 -8.75
CA SER A 280 -16.25 3.54 -9.65
C SER A 280 -15.54 2.37 -8.92
N GLY A 281 -15.59 2.39 -7.58
CA GLY A 281 -15.05 1.31 -6.75
C GLY A 281 -13.75 1.62 -6.03
N GLU A 282 -13.27 2.88 -6.05
CA GLU A 282 -12.14 3.24 -5.21
C GLU A 282 -12.51 3.10 -3.73
N GLN A 283 -11.60 2.52 -2.96
CA GLN A 283 -11.74 2.30 -1.53
C GLN A 283 -10.69 3.13 -0.78
N PRO A 284 -11.08 4.20 -0.08
CA PRO A 284 -10.16 4.93 0.76
C PRO A 284 -9.49 4.00 1.78
N GLN A 285 -8.18 4.06 1.89
CA GLN A 285 -7.43 3.47 3.00
C GLN A 285 -7.41 4.43 4.19
N TRP A 286 -7.24 5.71 3.92
CA TRP A 286 -7.30 6.82 4.87
C TRP A 286 -7.98 8.03 4.23
N VAL A 287 -8.16 9.10 5.00
CA VAL A 287 -8.71 10.36 4.50
C VAL A 287 -7.58 11.37 4.29
N ASP A 288 -7.28 11.62 3.04
CA ASP A 288 -6.22 12.54 2.62
C ASP A 288 -6.73 13.98 2.55
N ALA A 289 -5.97 14.91 3.07
CA ALA A 289 -6.22 16.34 2.96
C ALA A 289 -4.97 17.10 2.50
N LEU A 290 -5.17 18.19 1.77
CA LEU A 290 -4.16 19.22 1.54
C LEU A 290 -4.53 20.44 2.38
N ALA A 291 -3.63 20.86 3.25
CA ALA A 291 -3.80 21.97 4.20
C ALA A 291 -2.73 23.04 3.96
N GLU A 292 -3.13 24.31 3.84
CA GLU A 292 -2.21 25.43 3.58
C GLU A 292 -1.22 25.64 4.71
N ARG A 293 -1.69 25.53 5.96
CA ARG A 293 -0.88 25.64 7.19
C ARG A 293 -0.78 24.28 7.88
N ARG A 294 -0.36 23.24 7.12
CA ARG A 294 -0.40 21.85 7.53
C ARG A 294 0.24 21.58 8.89
N ASP A 295 1.44 22.12 9.14
CA ASP A 295 2.18 21.84 10.37
C ASP A 295 1.53 22.50 11.58
N GLU A 296 1.04 23.74 11.43
CA GLU A 296 0.30 24.44 12.48
C GLU A 296 -1.05 23.76 12.77
N LEU A 297 -1.75 23.28 11.73
CA LEU A 297 -2.98 22.54 11.89
C LEU A 297 -2.76 21.22 12.62
N ASP A 298 -1.71 20.47 12.28
CA ASP A 298 -1.34 19.20 12.93
C ASP A 298 -1.07 19.42 14.43
N GLU A 299 -0.30 20.46 14.79
CA GLU A 299 -0.06 20.83 16.17
C GLU A 299 -1.33 21.29 16.91
N PHE A 300 -2.17 22.08 16.25
CA PHE A 300 -3.43 22.54 16.84
C PHE A 300 -4.37 21.35 17.12
N LEU A 301 -4.52 20.43 16.18
CA LEU A 301 -5.36 19.25 16.35
C LEU A 301 -4.81 18.34 17.46
N ALA A 302 -3.50 18.13 17.51
CA ALA A 302 -2.85 17.35 18.56
C ALA A 302 -3.08 17.93 19.96
N LYS A 303 -2.96 19.27 20.12
CA LYS A 303 -3.25 19.99 21.37
C LYS A 303 -4.72 19.88 21.80
N ASN A 304 -5.64 19.69 20.84
CA ASN A 304 -7.07 19.50 21.09
C ASN A 304 -7.50 18.02 21.11
N GLY A 305 -6.56 17.08 21.23
CA GLY A 305 -6.85 15.65 21.42
C GLY A 305 -7.11 14.88 20.13
N ALA A 306 -6.91 15.45 18.94
CA ALA A 306 -7.07 14.77 17.66
C ALA A 306 -5.70 14.56 16.99
N GLY A 307 -5.30 13.31 16.79
CA GLY A 307 -4.04 12.96 16.12
C GLY A 307 -4.21 12.95 14.60
N CYS A 308 -3.31 13.59 13.88
CA CYS A 308 -3.15 13.45 12.44
C CYS A 308 -1.82 12.77 12.13
N ARG A 309 -1.58 12.47 10.86
CA ARG A 309 -0.27 12.06 10.38
C ARG A 309 0.09 12.86 9.15
N ARG A 310 1.28 13.46 9.15
CA ARG A 310 1.85 14.08 7.96
C ARG A 310 2.07 13.01 6.90
N PHE A 311 1.83 13.38 5.65
CA PHE A 311 2.13 12.52 4.50
C PHE A 311 3.63 12.20 4.45
N TRP A 312 4.01 11.19 3.66
CA TRP A 312 5.43 10.90 3.45
C TRP A 312 6.15 12.13 2.92
N PHE A 313 7.36 12.31 3.38
CA PHE A 313 8.25 13.25 2.71
C PHE A 313 8.55 12.71 1.32
N PRO A 314 8.50 13.55 0.26
CA PRO A 314 8.85 13.14 -1.09
C PRO A 314 10.22 12.46 -1.12
N LEU A 315 10.36 11.42 -1.95
CA LEU A 315 11.58 10.62 -1.97
C LEU A 315 12.81 11.45 -2.37
N HIS A 316 12.64 12.42 -3.28
CA HIS A 316 13.74 13.32 -3.68
C HIS A 316 14.31 14.15 -2.54
N THR A 317 13.60 14.29 -1.41
CA THR A 317 14.08 14.99 -0.20
C THR A 317 14.76 14.04 0.79
N GLN A 318 14.66 12.74 0.58
CA GLN A 318 15.21 11.71 1.47
C GLN A 318 16.70 11.47 1.16
N LYS A 319 17.53 11.41 2.19
CA LYS A 319 18.98 11.28 2.04
C LYS A 319 19.45 10.20 1.07
N PRO A 320 18.87 8.98 1.01
CA PRO A 320 19.28 7.96 0.04
C PRO A 320 18.93 8.30 -1.41
N TYR A 321 17.96 9.18 -1.64
CA TYR A 321 17.36 9.45 -2.94
C TYR A 321 17.38 10.94 -3.33
N LEU A 322 18.23 11.74 -2.71
CA LEU A 322 18.30 13.19 -2.93
C LEU A 322 18.38 13.53 -4.43
N ARG A 323 17.49 14.43 -4.87
CA ARG A 323 17.43 15.03 -6.21
C ARG A 323 17.06 16.51 -6.09
N ASP A 324 17.19 17.25 -7.19
CA ASP A 324 16.80 18.66 -7.23
C ASP A 324 15.27 18.80 -7.19
N GLU A 325 14.75 19.60 -6.26
CA GLU A 325 13.30 19.85 -6.08
C GLU A 325 12.62 20.39 -7.35
N LYS A 326 13.35 21.09 -8.21
CA LYS A 326 12.81 21.63 -9.48
C LYS A 326 12.28 20.57 -10.43
N ASP A 327 12.79 19.34 -10.34
CA ASP A 327 12.37 18.21 -11.18
C ASP A 327 11.06 17.58 -10.67
N PHE A 328 10.58 17.96 -9.46
CA PHE A 328 9.43 17.38 -8.77
C PHE A 328 8.44 18.44 -8.25
N PRO A 329 7.97 19.40 -9.08
CA PRO A 329 7.18 20.53 -8.60
C PRO A 329 5.88 20.15 -7.91
N ASN A 330 5.20 19.08 -8.34
CA ASN A 330 3.98 18.61 -7.69
C ASN A 330 4.29 17.94 -6.35
N SER A 331 5.24 17.02 -6.33
CA SER A 331 5.65 16.30 -5.13
C SER A 331 6.14 17.27 -4.03
N ALA A 332 6.94 18.26 -4.40
CA ALA A 332 7.45 19.27 -3.47
C ALA A 332 6.32 20.08 -2.81
N ARG A 333 5.33 20.50 -3.60
CA ARG A 333 4.15 21.22 -3.09
C ARG A 333 3.29 20.32 -2.20
N ILE A 334 3.00 19.10 -2.65
CA ILE A 334 2.19 18.12 -1.91
C ILE A 334 2.86 17.76 -0.58
N GLY A 335 4.17 17.52 -0.57
CA GLY A 335 4.93 17.19 0.63
C GLY A 335 4.84 18.25 1.74
N LYS A 336 4.59 19.52 1.38
CA LYS A 336 4.38 20.62 2.31
C LYS A 336 2.95 20.73 2.84
N GLN A 337 1.96 20.18 2.14
CA GLN A 337 0.53 20.39 2.40
C GLN A 337 -0.23 19.13 2.84
N ALA A 338 0.23 17.95 2.42
CA ALA A 338 -0.54 16.73 2.60
C ALA A 338 -0.47 16.18 4.04
N LEU A 339 -1.63 15.73 4.55
CA LEU A 339 -1.75 15.00 5.80
C LEU A 339 -2.90 14.00 5.73
N TRP A 340 -2.83 12.97 6.56
CA TRP A 340 -3.93 12.07 6.83
C TRP A 340 -4.70 12.52 8.06
N LEU A 341 -6.00 12.72 7.88
CA LEU A 341 -6.93 12.99 8.98
C LEU A 341 -7.21 11.70 9.78
N PRO A 342 -7.66 11.82 11.04
CA PRO A 342 -8.03 10.66 11.84
C PRO A 342 -9.02 9.76 11.12
N SER A 343 -8.69 8.47 11.01
CA SER A 343 -9.46 7.50 10.21
C SER A 343 -9.54 6.13 10.90
N ALA A 344 -9.33 6.06 12.21
CA ALA A 344 -9.40 4.82 12.98
C ALA A 344 -10.83 4.23 12.96
N PHE A 345 -10.95 2.91 12.94
CA PHE A 345 -12.25 2.22 12.89
C PHE A 345 -13.12 2.46 14.11
N GLN A 346 -12.49 2.72 15.26
CA GLN A 346 -13.17 2.97 16.54
C GLN A 346 -13.82 4.35 16.64
N MET A 347 -13.51 5.27 15.71
CA MET A 347 -14.11 6.60 15.69
C MET A 347 -15.61 6.52 15.42
N THR A 348 -16.38 7.27 16.19
CA THR A 348 -17.79 7.53 15.90
C THR A 348 -17.95 8.64 14.86
N ASP A 349 -19.15 8.79 14.31
CA ASP A 349 -19.44 9.91 13.42
C ASP A 349 -19.28 11.26 14.12
N ASP A 350 -19.59 11.32 15.43
CA ASP A 350 -19.46 12.53 16.23
C ASP A 350 -18.00 12.89 16.49
N ASP A 351 -17.11 11.89 16.62
CA ASP A 351 -15.67 12.12 16.67
C ASP A 351 -15.18 12.78 15.37
N VAL A 352 -15.58 12.23 14.21
CA VAL A 352 -15.23 12.79 12.90
C VAL A 352 -15.73 14.23 12.77
N ARG A 353 -17.01 14.50 13.10
CA ARG A 353 -17.57 15.87 13.10
C ARG A 353 -16.85 16.79 14.07
N SER A 354 -16.40 16.27 15.22
CA SER A 354 -15.63 17.06 16.18
C SER A 354 -14.28 17.49 15.61
N VAL A 355 -13.60 16.62 14.89
CA VAL A 355 -12.38 16.97 14.14
C VAL A 355 -12.67 18.03 13.10
N CYS A 356 -13.77 17.90 12.33
CA CYS A 356 -14.17 18.91 11.35
C CYS A 356 -14.39 20.28 12.00
N ARG A 357 -15.08 20.35 13.15
CA ARG A 357 -15.26 21.60 13.92
C ARG A 357 -13.93 22.21 14.36
N LEU A 358 -12.98 21.42 14.81
CA LEU A 358 -11.64 21.90 15.19
C LEU A 358 -10.90 22.47 13.97
N ILE A 359 -10.94 21.80 12.82
CA ILE A 359 -10.33 22.27 11.58
C ILE A 359 -10.95 23.63 11.16
N THR A 360 -12.28 23.72 11.13
CA THR A 360 -13.00 24.95 10.80
C THR A 360 -12.64 26.08 11.76
N LYS A 361 -12.55 25.79 13.09
CA LYS A 361 -12.14 26.74 14.09
C LYS A 361 -10.72 27.26 13.84
N PHE A 362 -9.78 26.40 13.45
CA PHE A 362 -8.39 26.76 13.18
C PHE A 362 -8.26 27.77 12.03
N TYR A 363 -9.01 27.57 10.95
CA TYR A 363 -8.94 28.45 9.78
C TYR A 363 -9.80 29.72 9.89
N ASN A 364 -10.67 29.82 10.89
CA ASN A 364 -11.47 31.04 11.15
C ASN A 364 -10.82 31.95 12.22
N GLN A 365 -9.69 31.56 12.78
CA GLN A 365 -8.81 32.39 13.63
C GLN A 365 -7.80 33.19 12.79
#